data_782b9978ad759e7b4844da1665c223c8
#
_entry.id   782b9978ad759e7b4844da1665c223c8
#
_cell.length_a   1.000
_cell.length_b   1.000
_cell.length_c   1.000
_cell.angle_alpha   90.00
_cell.angle_beta   90.00
_cell.angle_gamma   90.00
#
_symmetry.space_group_name_H-M   'P 1'
#
loop_
_entity.id
_entity.type
_entity.pdbx_description
1 polymer ?
#
loop_
_entity_poly.entity_id
_entity_poly.type
_entity_poly.pdbx_seq_one_letter_code
_entity_poly.pdbx_strand_id
1 'polypeptide(L)'
;MSTTHADDNAHAPVDTENESTAAVDDPDVAETAEQSGSRGLTGLVHVSRPTALVFLILGVIGFVAASTLAIEKIHLLQNPDYVPSCSINPVISCGSVMKSWQAGLFGFPNPLIGIAAFAVVIVTGVLAVAGISLPRWYWLGMAVGSFAGFVFVNFLAYSALYKIHALCPYCLVVWVVVPIILVLSINRLIGDSKLGREIRGWLWVLLPVWYAIVIVAILVEFWDYWQTLI
;
A
#
# COMPACT_ATOMS: atom_id res chain seq x y z
N MET A 1 6.87 80.88 -45.38
CA MET A 1 7.45 80.08 -46.47
C MET A 1 6.92 78.69 -46.26
N SER A 2 5.83 78.37 -46.93
CA SER A 2 5.73 77.65 -48.22
C SER A 2 6.08 76.16 -47.93
N THR A 3 5.32 75.18 -48.23
CA THR A 3 4.14 74.88 -49.05
C THR A 3 3.71 73.48 -48.73
N THR A 4 2.48 73.18 -48.45
CA THR A 4 1.45 72.47 -49.33
C THR A 4 1.86 71.16 -49.94
N HIS A 5 1.13 70.13 -49.70
CA HIS A 5 0.13 69.36 -50.54
C HIS A 5 -0.16 68.05 -49.78
N ALA A 6 -1.35 67.74 -49.39
CA ALA A 6 -2.62 67.39 -50.08
C ALA A 6 -2.60 66.03 -50.79
N ASP A 7 -3.58 65.29 -50.34
CA ASP A 7 -4.49 64.33 -51.07
C ASP A 7 -3.89 62.97 -51.44
N ASP A 8 -4.54 61.87 -51.37
CA ASP A 8 -5.94 61.52 -51.63
C ASP A 8 -6.26 60.11 -51.10
N ASN A 9 -7.40 59.97 -50.56
CA ASN A 9 -8.46 58.99 -50.74
C ASN A 9 -8.16 57.65 -51.43
N ALA A 10 -8.56 56.54 -50.78
CA ALA A 10 -9.50 55.57 -51.34
C ALA A 10 -9.84 54.48 -50.33
N HIS A 11 -10.97 54.56 -49.78
CA HIS A 11 -12.13 53.66 -49.82
C HIS A 11 -11.86 52.15 -49.88
N ALA A 12 -12.46 51.49 -48.90
CA ALA A 12 -12.75 50.10 -48.57
C ALA A 12 -13.05 49.15 -49.74
N PRO A 13 -13.14 47.83 -49.48
CA PRO A 13 -14.33 47.29 -48.81
C PRO A 13 -14.06 46.26 -47.71
N VAL A 14 -15.05 46.11 -46.87
CA VAL A 14 -15.30 45.07 -45.92
C VAL A 14 -15.65 43.78 -46.70
N ASP A 15 -14.83 42.76 -46.56
CA ASP A 15 -15.23 41.39 -46.91
C ASP A 15 -15.38 40.57 -45.62
N THR A 16 -16.63 40.37 -45.28
CA THR A 16 -17.11 39.31 -44.40
C THR A 16 -16.99 38.00 -45.10
N GLU A 17 -16.00 37.20 -44.77
CA GLU A 17 -16.01 35.77 -45.11
C GLU A 17 -15.61 34.94 -43.91
N ASN A 18 -16.61 34.33 -43.36
CA ASN A 18 -16.80 32.93 -43.11
C ASN A 18 -15.59 32.23 -42.45
N GLU A 19 -15.51 32.38 -41.15
CA GLU A 19 -14.63 31.54 -40.32
C GLU A 19 -15.22 30.14 -40.19
N SER A 20 -14.91 29.35 -41.22
CA SER A 20 -15.10 27.92 -41.22
C SER A 20 -14.25 27.32 -40.12
N THR A 21 -14.91 26.75 -39.12
CA THR A 21 -14.35 25.86 -38.13
C THR A 21 -13.53 24.74 -38.78
N ALA A 22 -12.25 24.99 -39.02
CA ALA A 22 -11.29 23.93 -39.25
C ALA A 22 -10.87 23.41 -37.87
N ALA A 23 -11.44 22.25 -37.51
CA ALA A 23 -10.86 21.42 -36.48
C ALA A 23 -9.45 21.07 -36.95
N VAL A 24 -8.47 21.70 -36.30
CA VAL A 24 -7.05 21.33 -36.46
C VAL A 24 -6.88 20.00 -35.74
N ASP A 25 -7.06 18.93 -36.53
CA ASP A 25 -6.51 17.64 -36.19
C ASP A 25 -4.98 17.74 -36.30
N ASP A 26 -4.35 18.31 -35.30
CA ASP A 26 -2.90 18.37 -35.18
C ASP A 26 -2.43 17.06 -34.50
N PRO A 27 -1.86 16.12 -35.28
CA PRO A 27 -1.39 14.84 -34.72
C PRO A 27 -0.30 15.04 -33.66
N ASP A 28 0.41 16.17 -33.67
CA ASP A 28 1.43 16.49 -32.67
C ASP A 28 0.82 16.82 -31.29
N VAL A 29 -0.44 17.28 -31.22
CA VAL A 29 -1.12 17.55 -29.94
C VAL A 29 -1.61 16.26 -29.29
N ALA A 30 -2.05 15.28 -30.09
CA ALA A 30 -2.45 13.97 -29.58
C ALA A 30 -1.23 13.18 -29.08
N GLU A 31 -0.12 13.21 -29.81
CA GLU A 31 1.12 12.52 -29.46
C GLU A 31 1.77 13.13 -28.20
N THR A 32 1.70 14.46 -28.02
CA THR A 32 2.18 15.12 -26.78
C THR A 32 1.31 14.82 -25.56
N ALA A 33 0.00 14.61 -25.74
CA ALA A 33 -0.89 14.23 -24.63
C ALA A 33 -0.67 12.79 -24.20
N GLU A 34 -0.48 11.84 -25.11
CA GLU A 34 -0.14 10.44 -24.81
C GLU A 34 1.25 10.31 -24.18
N GLN A 35 2.24 11.04 -24.67
CA GLN A 35 3.59 11.09 -24.08
C GLN A 35 3.62 11.72 -22.70
N SER A 36 2.75 12.71 -22.41
CA SER A 36 2.61 13.31 -21.09
C SER A 36 2.00 12.34 -20.08
N GLY A 37 1.02 11.53 -20.48
CA GLY A 37 0.43 10.49 -19.65
C GLY A 37 1.42 9.33 -19.35
N SER A 38 2.20 8.93 -20.33
CA SER A 38 3.23 7.88 -20.19
C SER A 38 4.38 8.31 -19.28
N ARG A 39 4.84 9.55 -19.38
CA ARG A 39 5.90 10.11 -18.51
C ARG A 39 5.50 10.16 -17.04
N GLY A 40 4.22 10.22 -16.70
CA GLY A 40 3.72 10.24 -15.33
C GLY A 40 3.95 8.93 -14.57
N LEU A 41 3.86 7.78 -15.24
CA LEU A 41 4.00 6.46 -14.60
C LEU A 41 5.41 5.86 -14.74
N THR A 42 6.20 6.27 -15.73
CA THR A 42 7.57 5.80 -15.95
C THR A 42 8.63 6.58 -15.16
N GLY A 43 8.24 7.69 -14.49
CA GLY A 43 9.14 8.46 -13.64
C GLY A 43 9.81 7.60 -12.57
N LEU A 44 11.15 7.66 -12.49
CA LEU A 44 11.93 6.94 -11.48
C LEU A 44 11.80 7.62 -10.12
N VAL A 45 11.51 6.83 -9.10
CA VAL A 45 11.41 7.27 -7.70
C VAL A 45 12.62 6.78 -6.93
N HIS A 46 13.41 7.70 -6.44
CA HIS A 46 14.52 7.40 -5.54
C HIS A 46 14.02 7.30 -4.10
N VAL A 47 14.51 6.29 -3.38
CA VAL A 47 14.17 6.06 -1.97
C VAL A 47 15.38 6.39 -1.11
N SER A 48 15.17 7.19 -0.06
CA SER A 48 16.24 7.47 0.90
C SER A 48 16.69 6.20 1.63
N ARG A 49 17.97 6.08 1.92
CA ARG A 49 18.54 4.91 2.61
C ARG A 49 17.79 4.49 3.88
N PRO A 50 17.39 5.41 4.80
CA PRO A 50 16.66 5.00 5.99
C PRO A 50 15.30 4.36 5.66
N THR A 51 14.57 4.88 4.69
CA THR A 51 13.30 4.25 4.27
C THR A 51 13.53 2.90 3.61
N ALA A 52 14.58 2.76 2.80
CA ALA A 52 14.94 1.49 2.18
C ALA A 52 15.27 0.42 3.23
N LEU A 53 16.01 0.78 4.27
CA LEU A 53 16.28 -0.10 5.41
C LEU A 53 15.01 -0.49 6.17
N VAL A 54 14.07 0.44 6.36
CA VAL A 54 12.79 0.14 7.00
C VAL A 54 11.99 -0.88 6.16
N PHE A 55 11.91 -0.71 4.84
CA PHE A 55 11.30 -1.72 3.97
C PHE A 55 11.94 -3.10 4.11
N LEU A 56 13.28 -3.14 4.12
CA LEU A 56 14.02 -4.39 4.25
C LEU A 56 13.74 -5.06 5.60
N ILE A 57 13.85 -4.32 6.69
CA ILE A 57 13.63 -4.85 8.05
C ILE A 57 12.19 -5.34 8.22
N LEU A 58 11.20 -4.56 7.81
CA LEU A 58 9.79 -4.94 7.89
C LEU A 58 9.49 -6.15 7.01
N GLY A 59 10.07 -6.20 5.81
CA GLY A 59 9.97 -7.34 4.92
C GLY A 59 10.51 -8.62 5.55
N VAL A 60 11.69 -8.56 6.15
CA VAL A 60 12.32 -9.72 6.84
C VAL A 60 11.49 -10.15 8.04
N ILE A 61 11.04 -9.23 8.88
CA ILE A 61 10.21 -9.54 10.05
C ILE A 61 8.90 -10.23 9.61
N GLY A 62 8.20 -9.67 8.61
CA GLY A 62 6.97 -10.25 8.08
C GLY A 62 7.19 -11.60 7.42
N PHE A 63 8.29 -11.76 6.68
CA PHE A 63 8.67 -13.02 6.04
C PHE A 63 8.94 -14.13 7.06
N VAL A 64 9.70 -13.83 8.11
CA VAL A 64 9.97 -14.79 9.19
C VAL A 64 8.68 -15.18 9.89
N ALA A 65 7.81 -14.23 10.24
CA ALA A 65 6.53 -14.52 10.87
C ALA A 65 5.64 -15.41 9.98
N ALA A 66 5.53 -15.09 8.69
CA ALA A 66 4.75 -15.87 7.73
C ALA A 66 5.33 -17.28 7.51
N SER A 67 6.67 -17.41 7.43
CA SER A 67 7.36 -18.69 7.25
C SER A 67 7.16 -19.58 8.47
N THR A 68 7.30 -19.06 9.69
CA THR A 68 7.05 -19.79 10.93
C THR A 68 5.60 -20.30 10.96
N LEU A 69 4.62 -19.45 10.66
CA LEU A 69 3.22 -19.85 10.58
C LEU A 69 2.97 -20.93 9.52
N ALA A 70 3.65 -20.86 8.37
CA ALA A 70 3.52 -21.88 7.34
C ALA A 70 4.05 -23.23 7.81
N ILE A 71 5.20 -23.28 8.46
CA ILE A 71 5.81 -24.49 9.03
C ILE A 71 4.89 -25.10 10.10
N GLU A 72 4.43 -24.30 11.05
CA GLU A 72 3.51 -24.74 12.11
C GLU A 72 2.20 -25.28 11.54
N LYS A 73 1.68 -24.64 10.48
CA LYS A 73 0.46 -25.11 9.80
C LYS A 73 0.69 -26.45 9.09
N ILE A 74 1.85 -26.66 8.48
CA ILE A 74 2.21 -27.93 7.83
C ILE A 74 2.30 -29.04 8.88
N HIS A 75 2.95 -28.81 10.01
CA HIS A 75 3.00 -29.79 11.11
C HIS A 75 1.62 -30.15 11.62
N LEU A 76 0.74 -29.14 11.77
CA LEU A 76 -0.65 -29.35 12.19
C LEU A 76 -1.48 -30.15 11.18
N LEU A 77 -1.19 -30.01 9.89
CA LEU A 77 -1.84 -30.80 8.82
C LEU A 77 -1.34 -32.25 8.78
N GLN A 78 -0.06 -32.49 9.12
CA GLN A 78 0.54 -33.83 9.20
C GLN A 78 0.13 -34.57 10.45
N ASN A 79 -0.03 -33.85 11.57
CA ASN A 79 -0.44 -34.43 12.85
C ASN A 79 -1.52 -33.55 13.50
N PRO A 80 -2.79 -33.95 13.51
CA PRO A 80 -3.90 -33.19 14.10
C PRO A 80 -3.75 -32.92 15.61
N ASP A 81 -2.99 -33.79 16.32
CA ASP A 81 -2.73 -33.66 17.76
C ASP A 81 -1.52 -32.76 18.07
N TYR A 82 -0.84 -32.26 17.03
CA TYR A 82 0.26 -31.32 17.18
C TYR A 82 -0.19 -30.02 17.84
N VAL A 83 0.53 -29.61 18.88
CA VAL A 83 0.33 -28.32 19.55
C VAL A 83 1.39 -27.35 19.05
N PRO A 84 1.02 -26.29 18.30
CA PRO A 84 1.98 -25.29 17.84
C PRO A 84 2.73 -24.62 18.96
N SER A 85 4.01 -24.31 18.75
CA SER A 85 4.91 -23.69 19.72
C SER A 85 4.42 -22.33 20.26
N CYS A 86 3.58 -21.66 19.50
CA CYS A 86 2.96 -20.37 19.84
C CYS A 86 1.60 -20.49 20.56
N SER A 87 1.19 -21.67 20.99
CA SER A 87 0.00 -21.89 21.81
C SER A 87 0.38 -21.90 23.28
N ILE A 88 0.34 -20.74 23.93
CA ILE A 88 0.83 -20.52 25.30
C ILE A 88 -0.29 -20.63 26.33
N ASN A 89 -1.47 -20.12 26.00
CA ASN A 89 -2.63 -20.09 26.89
C ASN A 89 -3.93 -20.06 26.04
N PRO A 90 -5.14 -20.15 26.65
CA PRO A 90 -6.40 -20.16 25.89
C PRO A 90 -6.61 -18.95 24.98
N VAL A 91 -6.09 -17.77 25.34
CA VAL A 91 -6.20 -16.53 24.57
C VAL A 91 -5.10 -16.45 23.50
N ILE A 92 -3.85 -16.81 23.87
CA ILE A 92 -2.71 -16.81 22.95
C ILE A 92 -2.54 -18.24 22.41
N SER A 93 -3.20 -18.52 21.28
CA SER A 93 -3.27 -19.85 20.68
C SER A 93 -3.21 -19.79 19.15
N CYS A 94 -2.05 -20.11 18.58
CA CYS A 94 -1.92 -20.28 17.14
C CYS A 94 -2.74 -21.49 16.64
N GLY A 95 -2.83 -22.54 17.44
CA GLY A 95 -3.57 -23.76 17.07
C GLY A 95 -5.03 -23.47 16.76
N SER A 96 -5.71 -22.70 17.62
CA SER A 96 -7.10 -22.30 17.42
C SER A 96 -7.29 -21.50 16.13
N VAL A 97 -6.39 -20.53 15.89
CA VAL A 97 -6.44 -19.69 14.68
C VAL A 97 -6.16 -20.54 13.43
N MET A 98 -5.18 -21.42 13.46
CA MET A 98 -4.79 -22.25 12.31
C MET A 98 -5.82 -23.33 11.96
N LYS A 99 -6.58 -23.85 12.94
CA LYS A 99 -7.64 -24.85 12.72
C LYS A 99 -8.90 -24.24 12.11
N SER A 100 -9.04 -22.91 12.16
CA SER A 100 -10.19 -22.21 11.60
C SER A 100 -10.19 -22.24 10.06
N TRP A 101 -11.38 -22.18 9.46
CA TRP A 101 -11.52 -22.14 7.99
C TRP A 101 -10.92 -20.85 7.40
N GLN A 102 -10.91 -19.77 8.16
CA GLN A 102 -10.32 -18.49 7.77
C GLN A 102 -8.80 -18.59 7.53
N ALA A 103 -8.12 -19.55 8.16
CA ALA A 103 -6.69 -19.79 7.96
C ALA A 103 -6.35 -20.41 6.59
N GLY A 104 -7.36 -20.84 5.84
CA GLY A 104 -7.24 -21.43 4.51
C GLY A 104 -8.28 -20.90 3.52
N LEU A 105 -8.57 -19.61 3.56
CA LEU A 105 -9.64 -18.96 2.79
C LEU A 105 -9.55 -19.20 1.28
N PHE A 106 -8.35 -19.32 0.73
CA PHE A 106 -8.10 -19.52 -0.70
C PHE A 106 -7.91 -21.00 -1.09
N GLY A 107 -8.27 -21.95 -0.20
CA GLY A 107 -8.05 -23.39 -0.44
C GLY A 107 -6.65 -23.88 -0.10
N PHE A 108 -5.77 -23.00 0.33
CA PHE A 108 -4.42 -23.28 0.82
C PHE A 108 -4.08 -22.39 2.03
N PRO A 109 -3.03 -22.72 2.82
CA PRO A 109 -2.66 -21.94 3.99
C PRO A 109 -2.33 -20.49 3.67
N ASN A 110 -3.03 -19.53 4.28
CA ASN A 110 -2.82 -18.08 4.08
C ASN A 110 -1.38 -17.61 4.30
N PRO A 111 -0.57 -18.17 5.21
CA PRO A 111 0.83 -17.79 5.39
C PRO A 111 1.68 -17.88 4.11
N LEU A 112 1.32 -18.73 3.14
CA LEU A 112 2.03 -18.82 1.85
C LEU A 112 1.90 -17.54 1.04
N ILE A 113 0.74 -16.86 1.10
CA ILE A 113 0.56 -15.53 0.48
C ILE A 113 1.47 -14.52 1.18
N GLY A 114 1.55 -14.59 2.51
CA GLY A 114 2.44 -13.74 3.30
C GLY A 114 3.91 -13.91 2.90
N ILE A 115 4.39 -15.15 2.75
CA ILE A 115 5.76 -15.45 2.29
C ILE A 115 6.02 -14.79 0.94
N ALA A 116 5.14 -14.98 -0.05
CA ALA A 116 5.30 -14.40 -1.38
C ALA A 116 5.28 -12.86 -1.33
N ALA A 117 4.33 -12.27 -0.61
CA ALA A 117 4.20 -10.82 -0.50
C ALA A 117 5.41 -10.19 0.21
N PHE A 118 5.85 -10.74 1.34
CA PHE A 118 7.01 -10.21 2.06
C PHE A 118 8.33 -10.43 1.31
N ALA A 119 8.46 -11.49 0.50
CA ALA A 119 9.60 -11.66 -0.40
C ALA A 119 9.72 -10.48 -1.39
N VAL A 120 8.61 -10.03 -1.97
CA VAL A 120 8.59 -8.84 -2.82
C VAL A 120 9.01 -7.58 -2.05
N VAL A 121 8.55 -7.42 -0.80
CA VAL A 121 8.96 -6.29 0.05
C VAL A 121 10.45 -6.34 0.36
N ILE A 122 11.03 -7.51 0.64
CA ILE A 122 12.47 -7.69 0.85
C ILE A 122 13.26 -7.30 -0.39
N VAL A 123 12.87 -7.82 -1.56
CA VAL A 123 13.53 -7.48 -2.84
C VAL A 123 13.48 -5.96 -3.08
N THR A 124 12.31 -5.33 -2.84
CA THR A 124 12.17 -3.87 -2.93
C THR A 124 13.14 -3.15 -2.00
N GLY A 125 13.22 -3.61 -0.75
CA GLY A 125 14.15 -3.05 0.25
C GLY A 125 15.61 -3.18 -0.19
N VAL A 126 16.02 -4.36 -0.69
CA VAL A 126 17.40 -4.62 -1.19
C VAL A 126 17.72 -3.71 -2.37
N LEU A 127 16.85 -3.63 -3.37
CA LEU A 127 17.05 -2.77 -4.55
C LEU A 127 17.17 -1.29 -4.14
N ALA A 128 16.32 -0.85 -3.22
CA ALA A 128 16.33 0.53 -2.74
C ALA A 128 17.58 0.84 -1.90
N VAL A 129 18.08 -0.10 -1.08
CA VAL A 129 19.36 0.03 -0.34
C VAL A 129 20.54 0.10 -1.30
N ALA A 130 20.51 -0.69 -2.39
CA ALA A 130 21.50 -0.63 -3.45
C ALA A 130 21.45 0.67 -4.28
N GLY A 131 20.51 1.59 -3.98
CA GLY A 131 20.39 2.88 -4.68
C GLY A 131 19.66 2.81 -6.01
N ILE A 132 19.03 1.67 -6.33
CA ILE A 132 18.29 1.49 -7.58
C ILE A 132 16.96 2.22 -7.46
N SER A 133 16.71 3.15 -8.40
CA SER A 133 15.44 3.87 -8.49
C SER A 133 14.40 3.01 -9.22
N LEU A 134 13.24 2.85 -8.63
CA LEU A 134 12.15 2.06 -9.18
C LEU A 134 11.09 2.96 -9.84
N PRO A 135 10.45 2.51 -10.93
CA PRO A 135 9.44 3.30 -11.63
C PRO A 135 8.17 3.46 -10.80
N ARG A 136 7.42 4.53 -11.04
CA ARG A 136 6.19 4.83 -10.27
C ARG A 136 5.12 3.75 -10.37
N TRP A 137 5.02 3.05 -11.52
CA TRP A 137 4.06 1.94 -11.66
C TRP A 137 4.37 0.80 -10.69
N TYR A 138 5.66 0.56 -10.39
CA TYR A 138 6.07 -0.43 -9.39
C TYR A 138 5.57 -0.04 -7.99
N TRP A 139 5.74 1.23 -7.62
CA TRP A 139 5.24 1.75 -6.35
C TRP A 139 3.71 1.73 -6.26
N LEU A 140 3.02 1.93 -7.38
CA LEU A 140 1.57 1.73 -7.47
C LEU A 140 1.20 0.26 -7.18
N GLY A 141 1.88 -0.69 -7.80
CA GLY A 141 1.70 -2.11 -7.51
C GLY A 141 1.96 -2.45 -6.04
N MET A 142 3.04 -1.89 -5.44
CA MET A 142 3.34 -2.04 -4.02
C MET A 142 2.23 -1.47 -3.12
N ALA A 143 1.71 -0.30 -3.45
CA ALA A 143 0.63 0.33 -2.67
C ALA A 143 -0.67 -0.47 -2.79
N VAL A 144 -1.05 -0.91 -4.00
CA VAL A 144 -2.25 -1.74 -4.22
C VAL A 144 -2.11 -3.09 -3.52
N GLY A 145 -0.98 -3.76 -3.65
CA GLY A 145 -0.71 -5.03 -2.98
C GLY A 145 -0.72 -4.90 -1.45
N SER A 146 -0.08 -3.86 -0.91
CA SER A 146 -0.09 -3.57 0.53
C SER A 146 -1.48 -3.19 1.04
N PHE A 147 -2.29 -2.48 0.23
CA PHE A 147 -3.68 -2.18 0.57
C PHE A 147 -4.54 -3.45 0.60
N ALA A 148 -4.42 -4.33 -0.39
CA ALA A 148 -5.09 -5.62 -0.38
C ALA A 148 -4.67 -6.47 0.84
N GLY A 149 -3.37 -6.50 1.16
CA GLY A 149 -2.85 -7.10 2.37
C GLY A 149 -3.42 -6.49 3.65
N PHE A 150 -3.55 -5.17 3.71
CA PHE A 150 -4.15 -4.46 4.85
C PHE A 150 -5.63 -4.83 5.04
N VAL A 151 -6.42 -4.86 3.97
CA VAL A 151 -7.82 -5.31 4.02
C VAL A 151 -7.91 -6.75 4.51
N PHE A 152 -7.06 -7.62 4.00
CA PHE A 152 -7.01 -9.02 4.40
C PHE A 152 -6.62 -9.20 5.88
N VAL A 153 -5.63 -8.45 6.34
CA VAL A 153 -5.21 -8.42 7.76
C VAL A 153 -6.36 -7.99 8.66
N ASN A 154 -7.14 -6.95 8.29
CA ASN A 154 -8.30 -6.52 9.06
C ASN A 154 -9.41 -7.58 9.11
N PHE A 155 -9.65 -8.29 8.00
CA PHE A 155 -10.57 -9.42 7.98
C PHE A 155 -10.13 -10.53 8.94
N LEU A 156 -8.84 -10.89 8.93
CA LEU A 156 -8.29 -11.89 9.84
C LEU A 156 -8.31 -11.41 11.31
N ALA A 157 -8.03 -10.14 11.55
CA ALA A 157 -8.10 -9.53 12.88
C ALA A 157 -9.52 -9.60 13.44
N TYR A 158 -10.52 -9.20 12.66
CA TYR A 158 -11.91 -9.34 13.03
C TYR A 158 -12.28 -10.80 13.33
N SER A 159 -11.83 -11.72 12.50
CA SER A 159 -12.11 -13.15 12.69
C SER A 159 -11.44 -13.71 13.95
N ALA A 160 -10.20 -13.32 14.24
CA ALA A 160 -9.46 -13.73 15.43
C ALA A 160 -10.13 -13.25 16.71
N LEU A 161 -10.57 -11.98 16.74
CA LEU A 161 -11.23 -11.37 17.89
C LEU A 161 -12.63 -11.94 18.11
N TYR A 162 -13.52 -11.79 17.12
CA TYR A 162 -14.97 -11.98 17.31
C TYR A 162 -15.52 -13.35 16.90
N LYS A 163 -14.73 -14.20 16.25
CA LYS A 163 -15.17 -15.54 15.80
C LYS A 163 -14.38 -16.67 16.45
N ILE A 164 -13.08 -16.48 16.64
CA ILE A 164 -12.17 -17.53 17.12
C ILE A 164 -11.86 -17.32 18.59
N HIS A 165 -11.90 -16.07 19.08
CA HIS A 165 -11.54 -15.64 20.44
C HIS A 165 -10.13 -16.12 20.82
N ALA A 166 -9.19 -16.04 19.88
CA ALA A 166 -7.79 -16.39 20.09
C ALA A 166 -6.87 -15.49 19.27
N LEU A 167 -5.73 -15.14 19.88
CA LEU A 167 -4.68 -14.32 19.28
C LEU A 167 -3.48 -15.20 18.91
N CYS A 168 -2.89 -14.93 17.76
CA CYS A 168 -1.65 -15.54 17.32
C CYS A 168 -0.53 -14.49 17.34
N PRO A 169 0.58 -14.69 18.09
CA PRO A 169 1.68 -13.72 18.18
C PRO A 169 2.27 -13.35 16.82
N TYR A 170 2.44 -14.31 15.93
CA TYR A 170 2.96 -14.05 14.59
C TYR A 170 1.97 -13.25 13.72
N CYS A 171 0.65 -13.48 13.90
CA CYS A 171 -0.35 -12.65 13.25
C CYS A 171 -0.29 -11.20 13.74
N LEU A 172 -0.09 -10.98 15.05
CA LEU A 172 0.08 -9.63 15.61
C LEU A 172 1.29 -8.91 15.00
N VAL A 173 2.40 -9.61 14.75
CA VAL A 173 3.57 -9.05 14.04
C VAL A 173 3.15 -8.58 12.64
N VAL A 174 2.41 -9.39 11.89
CA VAL A 174 1.94 -9.03 10.54
C VAL A 174 0.97 -7.84 10.60
N TRP A 175 0.12 -7.76 11.64
CA TRP A 175 -0.79 -6.62 11.84
C TRP A 175 -0.03 -5.31 12.07
N VAL A 176 1.16 -5.38 12.68
CA VAL A 176 2.02 -4.19 12.85
C VAL A 176 2.74 -3.84 11.55
N VAL A 177 3.27 -4.82 10.84
CA VAL A 177 4.16 -4.60 9.68
C VAL A 177 3.40 -4.08 8.46
N VAL A 178 2.24 -4.68 8.15
CA VAL A 178 1.51 -4.39 6.90
C VAL A 178 1.03 -2.93 6.78
N PRO A 179 0.43 -2.31 7.81
CA PRO A 179 0.01 -0.91 7.73
C PRO A 179 1.17 0.06 7.51
N ILE A 180 2.34 -0.22 8.11
CA ILE A 180 3.54 0.62 7.92
C ILE A 180 4.01 0.53 6.47
N ILE A 181 4.10 -0.68 5.91
CA ILE A 181 4.47 -0.89 4.50
C ILE A 181 3.50 -0.15 3.56
N LEU A 182 2.19 -0.20 3.85
CA LEU A 182 1.16 0.52 3.09
C LEU A 182 1.42 2.03 3.10
N VAL A 183 1.58 2.63 4.29
CA VAL A 183 1.82 4.08 4.43
C VAL A 183 3.11 4.48 3.70
N LEU A 184 4.18 3.71 3.84
CA LEU A 184 5.44 3.97 3.16
C LEU A 184 5.31 3.86 1.63
N SER A 185 4.57 2.87 1.13
CA SER A 185 4.34 2.67 -0.32
C SER A 185 3.52 3.82 -0.92
N ILE A 186 2.44 4.24 -0.24
CA ILE A 186 1.63 5.38 -0.66
C ILE A 186 2.47 6.67 -0.65
N ASN A 187 3.30 6.88 0.36
CA ASN A 187 4.17 8.05 0.44
C ASN A 187 5.16 8.18 -0.73
N ARG A 188 5.50 7.08 -1.42
CA ARG A 188 6.35 7.10 -2.63
C ARG A 188 5.58 7.50 -3.88
N LEU A 189 4.26 7.31 -3.91
CA LEU A 189 3.39 7.70 -5.03
C LEU A 189 3.00 9.18 -4.97
N ILE A 190 2.83 9.69 -3.76
CA ILE A 190 2.36 11.06 -3.53
C ILE A 190 3.51 12.03 -3.82
N GLY A 191 3.30 12.89 -4.83
CA GLY A 191 4.24 13.98 -5.16
C GLY A 191 4.29 15.08 -4.07
N ASP A 192 5.18 16.05 -4.26
CA ASP A 192 5.39 17.16 -3.32
C ASP A 192 4.37 18.32 -3.46
N SER A 193 3.21 18.07 -4.07
CA SER A 193 2.10 19.03 -4.13
C SER A 193 1.57 19.37 -2.72
N LYS A 194 0.87 20.49 -2.59
CA LYS A 194 0.23 20.88 -1.31
C LYS A 194 -0.68 19.77 -0.80
N LEU A 195 -1.56 19.25 -1.68
CA LEU A 195 -2.46 18.13 -1.37
C LEU A 195 -1.69 16.86 -0.97
N GLY A 196 -0.57 16.57 -1.65
CA GLY A 196 0.28 15.41 -1.33
C GLY A 196 0.87 15.49 0.08
N ARG A 197 1.31 16.67 0.51
CA ARG A 197 1.84 16.87 1.87
C ARG A 197 0.76 16.69 2.94
N GLU A 198 -0.46 17.17 2.68
CA GLU A 198 -1.59 17.01 3.60
C GLU A 198 -1.97 15.53 3.73
N ILE A 199 -2.12 14.81 2.62
CA ILE A 199 -2.43 13.37 2.62
C ILE A 199 -1.34 12.60 3.38
N ARG A 200 -0.08 12.93 3.16
CA ARG A 200 1.05 12.31 3.88
C ARG A 200 0.94 12.55 5.39
N GLY A 201 0.61 13.77 5.82
CA GLY A 201 0.36 14.09 7.22
C GLY A 201 -0.76 13.25 7.83
N TRP A 202 -1.89 13.15 7.14
CA TRP A 202 -3.03 12.34 7.57
C TRP A 202 -2.71 10.84 7.68
N LEU A 203 -1.95 10.28 6.74
CA LEU A 203 -1.55 8.87 6.79
C LEU A 203 -0.74 8.56 8.05
N TRP A 204 0.17 9.45 8.46
CA TRP A 204 0.96 9.26 9.68
C TRP A 204 0.14 9.44 10.96
N VAL A 205 -0.95 10.19 10.93
CA VAL A 205 -1.90 10.31 12.06
C VAL A 205 -2.84 9.10 12.12
N LEU A 206 -3.33 8.63 10.96
CA LEU A 206 -4.25 7.49 10.90
C LEU A 206 -3.59 6.19 11.35
N LEU A 207 -2.29 6.03 11.16
CA LEU A 207 -1.56 4.82 11.55
C LEU A 207 -1.61 4.56 13.06
N PRO A 208 -1.22 5.47 13.97
CA PRO A 208 -1.35 5.25 15.41
C PRO A 208 -2.80 5.17 15.88
N VAL A 209 -3.73 5.88 15.24
CA VAL A 209 -5.16 5.75 15.54
C VAL A 209 -5.65 4.34 15.24
N TRP A 210 -5.26 3.75 14.12
CA TRP A 210 -5.60 2.37 13.79
C TRP A 210 -5.03 1.39 14.82
N TYR A 211 -3.75 1.55 15.22
CA TYR A 211 -3.18 0.70 16.28
C TYR A 211 -3.91 0.86 17.61
N ALA A 212 -4.28 2.09 18.00
CA ALA A 212 -5.05 2.32 19.20
C ALA A 212 -6.40 1.60 19.17
N ILE A 213 -7.10 1.65 18.03
CA ILE A 213 -8.38 0.92 17.84
C ILE A 213 -8.15 -0.59 18.01
N VAL A 214 -7.13 -1.17 17.38
CA VAL A 214 -6.85 -2.61 17.48
C VAL A 214 -6.49 -2.99 18.91
N ILE A 215 -5.66 -2.21 19.60
CA ILE A 215 -5.28 -2.46 21.00
C ILE A 215 -6.51 -2.40 21.90
N VAL A 216 -7.35 -1.38 21.76
CA VAL A 216 -8.60 -1.26 22.55
C VAL A 216 -9.51 -2.43 22.26
N ALA A 217 -9.68 -2.85 20.99
CA ALA A 217 -10.50 -4.00 20.64
C ALA A 217 -10.00 -5.29 21.31
N ILE A 218 -8.67 -5.52 21.33
CA ILE A 218 -8.06 -6.67 22.02
C ILE A 218 -8.33 -6.58 23.54
N LEU A 219 -8.14 -5.42 24.14
CA LEU A 219 -8.34 -5.25 25.58
C LEU A 219 -9.80 -5.47 26.00
N VAL A 220 -10.74 -4.96 25.21
CA VAL A 220 -12.17 -5.11 25.48
C VAL A 220 -12.62 -6.56 25.29
N GLU A 221 -12.22 -7.22 24.17
CA GLU A 221 -12.65 -8.57 23.86
C GLU A 221 -12.13 -9.62 24.87
N PHE A 222 -10.91 -9.42 25.36
CA PHE A 222 -10.30 -10.32 26.33
C PHE A 222 -10.31 -9.76 27.76
N TRP A 223 -11.25 -8.87 28.09
CA TRP A 223 -11.33 -8.20 29.39
C TRP A 223 -11.43 -9.19 30.57
N ASP A 224 -12.30 -10.18 30.45
CA ASP A 224 -12.50 -11.20 31.49
C ASP A 224 -11.21 -11.99 31.77
N TYR A 225 -10.41 -12.26 30.72
CA TYR A 225 -9.12 -12.92 30.89
C TYR A 225 -8.11 -12.03 31.61
N TRP A 226 -8.06 -10.74 31.27
CA TRP A 226 -7.13 -9.81 31.93
C TRP A 226 -7.44 -9.63 33.40
N GLN A 227 -8.70 -9.67 33.80
CA GLN A 227 -9.11 -9.60 35.21
C GLN A 227 -8.65 -10.81 36.01
N THR A 228 -8.43 -11.98 35.41
CA THR A 228 -7.93 -13.17 36.11
C THR A 228 -6.42 -13.11 36.38
N LEU A 229 -5.70 -12.15 35.79
CA LEU A 229 -4.26 -11.98 35.94
C LEU A 229 -3.88 -10.88 36.98
N ILE A 230 -4.87 -10.07 37.38
CA ILE A 230 -4.72 -9.00 38.38
C ILE A 230 -5.26 -9.48 39.72
#